data_a33a60d120ffa133ca696655d4cce16d
#
_entry.id   a33a60d120ffa133ca696655d4cce16d
#
_cell.length_a   1.000
_cell.length_b   1.000
_cell.length_c   1.000
_cell.angle_alpha   90.00
_cell.angle_beta   90.00
_cell.angle_gamma   90.00
#
_symmetry.space_group_name_H-M   'P 1'
#
loop_
_entity.id
_entity.type
_entity.pdbx_description
1 polymer ?
#
loop_
_entity_poly.entity_id
_entity_poly.type
_entity_poly.pdbx_seq_one_letter_code
_entity_poly.pdbx_strand_id
1 'polypeptide(L)'
;MAYPKTHNPFADDDEEEETAGSRSRGGFNFDDEPPESRMTEAERRQHYLQQEVMRTAQSAVDSSHRSLGLLYEAEKVGTETAEELMRQGEALKRTERMVDNMEQDLRTSQRHINSIKSVWGGLVNYFKAKPEPPKPVPKDQPTGYQANSKLQNALSDSKQQEDKYEASHPNLRKLDTSGFGASAPSNDTPSSQNGYPSQNRHLKAAHQKLDDNLDDMSLGLSRLKNLGLGLQCEIDDQDVALDSLLNKVDSMDGRIGSTNRQLKKL
;
A
#
# COMPACT_ATOMS: atom_id res chain seq x y z
N MET A 1 -3.07 35.27 14.51
CA MET A 1 -2.70 34.07 13.74
C MET A 1 -3.46 34.13 12.42
N ALA A 2 -2.76 34.38 11.32
CA ALA A 2 -3.37 34.52 10.00
C ALA A 2 -3.27 33.18 9.27
N TYR A 3 -4.41 32.66 8.82
CA TYR A 3 -4.46 31.44 8.01
C TYR A 3 -3.98 31.73 6.57
N PRO A 4 -3.18 30.86 5.96
CA PRO A 4 -2.77 31.01 4.57
C PRO A 4 -3.97 30.80 3.64
N LYS A 5 -4.14 31.72 2.67
CA LYS A 5 -5.15 31.60 1.61
C LYS A 5 -4.81 30.40 0.72
N THR A 6 -5.71 29.44 0.62
CA THR A 6 -5.63 28.32 -0.32
C THR A 6 -5.75 28.85 -1.74
N HIS A 7 -4.68 28.69 -2.53
CA HIS A 7 -4.67 28.96 -3.96
C HIS A 7 -5.54 27.93 -4.68
N ASN A 8 -6.52 28.40 -5.43
CA ASN A 8 -7.36 27.52 -6.27
C ASN A 8 -6.63 27.29 -7.61
N PRO A 9 -6.19 26.07 -7.93
CA PRO A 9 -5.44 25.81 -9.16
C PRO A 9 -6.27 25.84 -10.46
N PHE A 10 -7.56 26.18 -10.36
CA PHE A 10 -8.50 26.28 -11.49
C PHE A 10 -9.05 27.70 -11.71
N ALA A 11 -8.43 28.72 -11.09
CA ALA A 11 -8.76 30.08 -11.41
C ALA A 11 -7.97 30.50 -12.66
N ASP A 12 -8.61 30.46 -13.82
CA ASP A 12 -8.09 31.05 -15.06
C ASP A 12 -8.07 32.57 -14.90
N ASP A 13 -6.89 33.17 -14.98
CA ASP A 13 -6.70 34.60 -15.10
C ASP A 13 -6.97 34.97 -16.58
N ASP A 14 -8.17 35.48 -16.84
CA ASP A 14 -8.49 36.17 -18.08
C ASP A 14 -7.90 37.59 -18.02
N GLU A 15 -6.65 37.76 -18.47
CA GLU A 15 -6.11 39.09 -18.78
C GLU A 15 -6.24 39.37 -20.29
N GLU A 16 -7.25 40.20 -20.60
CA GLU A 16 -7.41 40.83 -21.92
C GLU A 16 -6.33 41.88 -22.12
N GLU A 17 -5.36 41.63 -23.04
CA GLU A 17 -4.49 42.66 -23.59
C GLU A 17 -4.99 43.10 -24.95
N GLU A 18 -5.66 44.28 -24.95
CA GLU A 18 -5.90 45.06 -26.15
C GLU A 18 -4.60 45.67 -26.67
N THR A 19 -4.17 45.32 -27.90
CA THR A 19 -3.21 46.15 -28.63
C THR A 19 -3.74 46.52 -29.99
N ALA A 20 -3.91 47.84 -30.10
CA ALA A 20 -4.33 48.57 -31.29
C ALA A 20 -3.24 48.65 -32.36
N GLY A 21 -3.65 48.44 -33.60
CA GLY A 21 -3.30 49.25 -34.75
C GLY A 21 -1.94 49.11 -35.39
N SER A 22 -1.91 48.56 -36.60
CA SER A 22 -1.17 49.24 -37.67
C SER A 22 -1.70 48.82 -39.05
N ARG A 23 -2.15 49.84 -39.79
CA ARG A 23 -2.52 49.71 -41.21
C ARG A 23 -1.25 49.61 -42.05
N SER A 24 -1.13 48.60 -42.93
CA SER A 24 -0.29 48.68 -44.09
C SER A 24 -1.05 48.15 -45.30
N ARG A 25 -1.08 48.98 -46.30
CA ARG A 25 -1.75 48.90 -47.61
C ARG A 25 -0.78 48.24 -48.58
N GLY A 26 -1.15 47.12 -49.18
CA GLY A 26 -0.37 46.52 -50.28
C GLY A 26 -1.13 45.31 -50.84
N GLY A 27 -1.81 45.50 -51.95
CA GLY A 27 -2.55 44.44 -52.63
C GLY A 27 -1.63 43.43 -53.29
N PHE A 28 -2.02 42.20 -53.19
CA PHE A 28 -1.84 41.15 -54.23
C PHE A 28 -2.93 40.10 -53.99
N ASN A 29 -3.81 39.93 -54.94
CA ASN A 29 -4.77 38.85 -55.00
C ASN A 29 -4.02 37.51 -55.13
N PHE A 30 -4.01 36.74 -54.07
CA PHE A 30 -3.91 35.30 -54.12
C PHE A 30 -5.02 34.77 -53.28
N ASP A 31 -5.94 34.06 -53.90
CA ASP A 31 -7.15 33.45 -53.37
C ASP A 31 -6.78 32.19 -52.53
N ASP A 32 -5.95 32.43 -51.50
CA ASP A 32 -5.52 31.38 -50.54
C ASP A 32 -5.84 31.83 -49.11
N GLU A 33 -7.13 32.21 -48.91
CA GLU A 33 -7.65 32.49 -47.60
C GLU A 33 -7.79 31.16 -46.85
N PRO A 34 -7.19 31.02 -45.64
CA PRO A 34 -7.27 29.77 -44.89
C PRO A 34 -8.76 29.43 -44.64
N PRO A 35 -9.12 28.12 -44.62
CA PRO A 35 -10.50 27.65 -44.57
C PRO A 35 -11.28 28.17 -43.33
N GLU A 36 -10.60 28.71 -42.34
CA GLU A 36 -11.22 29.32 -41.14
C GLU A 36 -11.98 30.62 -41.40
N SER A 37 -11.64 31.35 -42.48
CA SER A 37 -12.32 32.63 -42.80
C SER A 37 -13.72 32.44 -43.40
N ARG A 38 -14.06 31.25 -43.85
CA ARG A 38 -15.36 30.91 -44.43
C ARG A 38 -16.38 30.36 -43.44
N MET A 39 -15.97 30.06 -42.21
CA MET A 39 -16.89 29.55 -41.17
C MET A 39 -17.70 30.66 -40.55
N THR A 40 -18.99 30.41 -40.37
CA THR A 40 -19.86 31.33 -39.61
C THR A 40 -19.41 31.34 -38.13
N GLU A 41 -19.73 32.43 -37.42
CA GLU A 41 -19.39 32.56 -36.00
C GLU A 41 -19.97 31.37 -35.17
N ALA A 42 -21.16 30.87 -35.52
CA ALA A 42 -21.77 29.74 -34.90
C ALA A 42 -20.94 28.45 -35.12
N GLU A 43 -20.43 28.21 -36.32
CA GLU A 43 -19.60 27.08 -36.66
C GLU A 43 -18.24 27.11 -35.94
N ARG A 44 -17.62 28.32 -35.85
CA ARG A 44 -16.37 28.50 -35.08
C ARG A 44 -16.57 28.20 -33.60
N ARG A 45 -17.66 28.66 -33.01
CA ARG A 45 -18.02 28.37 -31.62
C ARG A 45 -18.28 26.86 -31.40
N GLN A 46 -18.98 26.24 -32.33
CA GLN A 46 -19.23 24.79 -32.28
C GLN A 46 -17.91 23.99 -32.41
N HIS A 47 -17.01 24.36 -33.31
CA HIS A 47 -15.71 23.73 -33.47
C HIS A 47 -14.85 23.90 -32.23
N TYR A 48 -14.83 25.08 -31.64
CA TYR A 48 -14.11 25.33 -30.38
C TYR A 48 -14.65 24.44 -29.24
N LEU A 49 -15.96 24.39 -29.06
CA LEU A 49 -16.59 23.53 -28.04
C LEU A 49 -16.27 22.05 -28.25
N GLN A 50 -16.29 21.58 -29.50
CA GLN A 50 -15.91 20.21 -29.84
C GLN A 50 -14.45 19.91 -29.49
N GLN A 51 -13.55 20.83 -29.81
CA GLN A 51 -12.14 20.70 -29.49
C GLN A 51 -11.93 20.68 -27.97
N GLU A 52 -12.61 21.53 -27.24
CA GLU A 52 -12.52 21.59 -25.77
C GLU A 52 -13.06 20.30 -25.13
N VAL A 53 -14.17 19.76 -25.62
CA VAL A 53 -14.72 18.47 -25.15
C VAL A 53 -13.71 17.35 -25.40
N MET A 54 -13.06 17.33 -26.57
CA MET A 54 -12.04 16.30 -26.86
C MET A 54 -10.82 16.44 -25.95
N ARG A 55 -10.35 17.66 -25.72
CA ARG A 55 -9.23 17.94 -24.82
C ARG A 55 -9.56 17.49 -23.38
N THR A 56 -10.75 17.85 -22.91
CA THR A 56 -11.21 17.47 -21.57
C THR A 56 -11.38 15.96 -21.43
N ALA A 57 -11.94 15.31 -22.44
CA ALA A 57 -12.07 13.84 -22.43
C ALA A 57 -10.71 13.13 -22.40
N GLN A 58 -9.74 13.60 -23.19
CA GLN A 58 -8.39 13.06 -23.16
C GLN A 58 -7.71 13.31 -21.79
N SER A 59 -7.82 14.52 -21.24
CA SER A 59 -7.29 14.85 -19.92
C SER A 59 -7.89 13.98 -18.82
N ALA A 60 -9.19 13.67 -18.90
CA ALA A 60 -9.85 12.76 -17.96
C ALA A 60 -9.31 11.33 -18.06
N VAL A 61 -9.12 10.82 -19.28
CA VAL A 61 -8.49 9.50 -19.51
C VAL A 61 -7.07 9.46 -18.95
N ASP A 62 -6.26 10.48 -19.22
CA ASP A 62 -4.88 10.54 -18.73
C ASP A 62 -4.83 10.64 -17.20
N SER A 63 -5.77 11.37 -16.60
CA SER A 63 -5.90 11.48 -15.15
C SER A 63 -6.33 10.16 -14.51
N SER A 64 -7.33 9.46 -15.10
CA SER A 64 -7.77 8.15 -14.60
C SER A 64 -6.66 7.11 -14.71
N HIS A 65 -5.88 7.14 -15.80
CA HIS A 65 -4.73 6.25 -15.97
C HIS A 65 -3.63 6.49 -14.92
N ARG A 66 -3.32 7.76 -14.59
CA ARG A 66 -2.39 8.08 -13.50
C ARG A 66 -2.92 7.62 -12.15
N SER A 67 -4.20 7.82 -11.89
CA SER A 67 -4.83 7.35 -10.65
C SER A 67 -4.78 5.83 -10.51
N LEU A 68 -4.97 5.11 -11.61
CA LEU A 68 -4.82 3.66 -11.65
C LEU A 68 -3.38 3.23 -11.32
N GLY A 69 -2.38 3.92 -11.89
CA GLY A 69 -0.96 3.68 -11.56
C GLY A 69 -0.65 3.86 -10.07
N LEU A 70 -1.14 4.96 -9.47
CA LEU A 70 -1.00 5.21 -8.02
C LEU A 70 -1.70 4.15 -7.16
N LEU A 71 -2.83 3.63 -7.63
CA LEU A 71 -3.54 2.56 -6.94
C LEU A 71 -2.73 1.26 -6.91
N TYR A 72 -2.11 0.89 -8.03
CA TYR A 72 -1.23 -0.29 -8.09
C TYR A 72 0.02 -0.12 -7.23
N GLU A 73 0.61 1.08 -7.21
CA GLU A 73 1.72 1.38 -6.31
C GLU A 73 1.31 1.26 -4.84
N ALA A 74 0.14 1.78 -4.47
CA ALA A 74 -0.39 1.63 -3.11
C ALA A 74 -0.67 0.16 -2.75
N GLU A 75 -1.19 -0.63 -3.68
CA GLU A 75 -1.44 -2.06 -3.49
C GLU A 75 -0.10 -2.82 -3.28
N LYS A 76 0.93 -2.50 -4.07
CA LYS A 76 2.28 -3.05 -3.92
C LYS A 76 2.89 -2.72 -2.55
N VAL A 77 2.87 -1.46 -2.14
CA VAL A 77 3.33 -1.06 -0.80
C VAL A 77 2.55 -1.78 0.30
N GLY A 78 1.24 -1.95 0.12
CA GLY A 78 0.40 -2.70 1.04
C GLY A 78 0.79 -4.19 1.13
N THR A 79 1.12 -4.84 0.02
CA THR A 79 1.58 -6.24 0.00
C THR A 79 2.95 -6.41 0.66
N GLU A 80 3.90 -5.52 0.38
CA GLU A 80 5.21 -5.51 1.02
C GLU A 80 5.09 -5.29 2.55
N THR A 81 4.20 -4.37 2.96
CA THR A 81 3.89 -4.15 4.38
C THR A 81 3.29 -5.38 5.04
N ALA A 82 2.38 -6.09 4.35
CA ALA A 82 1.79 -7.32 4.85
C ALA A 82 2.82 -8.43 5.05
N GLU A 83 3.75 -8.59 4.12
CA GLU A 83 4.85 -9.57 4.25
C GLU A 83 5.77 -9.25 5.41
N GLU A 84 6.09 -7.97 5.61
CA GLU A 84 6.93 -7.55 6.73
C GLU A 84 6.21 -7.76 8.07
N LEU A 85 4.92 -7.46 8.16
CA LEU A 85 4.11 -7.70 9.35
C LEU A 85 4.04 -9.20 9.69
N MET A 86 3.92 -10.06 8.70
CA MET A 86 3.99 -11.52 8.89
C MET A 86 5.35 -11.97 9.43
N ARG A 87 6.46 -11.38 8.96
CA ARG A 87 7.82 -11.64 9.49
C ARG A 87 7.94 -11.18 10.95
N GLN A 88 7.37 -10.04 11.28
CA GLN A 88 7.35 -9.52 12.66
C GLN A 88 6.56 -10.44 13.57
N GLY A 89 5.39 -10.93 13.14
CA GLY A 89 4.61 -11.93 13.86
C GLY A 89 5.38 -13.24 14.12
N GLU A 90 6.13 -13.71 13.13
CA GLU A 90 7.00 -14.88 13.30
C GLU A 90 8.14 -14.63 14.31
N ALA A 91 8.75 -13.44 14.27
CA ALA A 91 9.79 -13.05 15.22
C ALA A 91 9.22 -12.94 16.64
N LEU A 92 8.01 -12.36 16.79
CA LEU A 92 7.29 -12.27 18.06
C LEU A 92 7.02 -13.67 18.63
N LYS A 93 6.51 -14.59 17.81
CA LYS A 93 6.27 -15.99 18.22
C LYS A 93 7.54 -16.71 18.63
N ARG A 94 8.65 -16.44 17.95
CA ARG A 94 9.98 -16.97 18.32
C ARG A 94 10.43 -16.41 19.68
N THR A 95 10.24 -15.13 19.90
CA THR A 95 10.57 -14.47 21.17
C THR A 95 9.73 -15.01 22.31
N GLU A 96 8.42 -15.21 22.10
CA GLU A 96 7.53 -15.84 23.10
C GLU A 96 8.04 -17.23 23.51
N ARG A 97 8.43 -18.06 22.55
CA ARG A 97 9.01 -19.39 22.86
C ARG A 97 10.31 -19.29 23.67
N MET A 98 11.16 -18.30 23.35
CA MET A 98 12.39 -18.09 24.12
C MET A 98 12.06 -17.70 25.57
N VAL A 99 11.08 -16.82 25.78
CA VAL A 99 10.62 -16.42 27.11
C VAL A 99 10.02 -17.60 27.87
N ASP A 100 9.21 -18.42 27.23
CA ASP A 100 8.65 -19.65 27.83
C ASP A 100 9.75 -20.65 28.25
N ASN A 101 10.79 -20.83 27.42
CA ASN A 101 11.94 -21.65 27.76
C ASN A 101 12.72 -21.08 28.96
N MET A 102 12.96 -19.75 28.95
CA MET A 102 13.62 -19.08 30.08
C MET A 102 12.81 -19.23 31.39
N GLU A 103 11.47 -19.16 31.31
CA GLU A 103 10.62 -19.38 32.45
C GLU A 103 10.75 -20.82 32.98
N GLN A 104 10.81 -21.82 32.08
CA GLN A 104 11.03 -23.21 32.44
C GLN A 104 12.40 -23.42 33.12
N ASP A 105 13.46 -22.81 32.54
CA ASP A 105 14.81 -22.88 33.09
C ASP A 105 14.87 -22.21 34.49
N LEU A 106 14.19 -21.08 34.66
CA LEU A 106 14.10 -20.40 35.93
C LEU A 106 13.35 -21.23 36.99
N ARG A 107 12.27 -21.93 36.61
CA ARG A 107 11.59 -22.89 37.49
C ARG A 107 12.50 -24.05 37.91
N THR A 108 13.30 -24.54 36.98
CA THR A 108 14.26 -25.61 37.23
C THR A 108 15.37 -25.13 38.16
N SER A 109 15.93 -23.96 37.91
CA SER A 109 16.92 -23.32 38.78
C SER A 109 16.40 -23.10 40.20
N GLN A 110 15.15 -22.65 40.33
CA GLN A 110 14.51 -22.48 41.65
C GLN A 110 14.38 -23.81 42.41
N ARG A 111 14.07 -24.92 41.71
CA ARG A 111 14.04 -26.25 42.30
C ARG A 111 15.42 -26.69 42.82
N HIS A 112 16.48 -26.43 42.04
CA HIS A 112 17.86 -26.72 42.45
C HIS A 112 18.27 -25.93 43.70
N ILE A 113 17.95 -24.60 43.73
CA ILE A 113 18.22 -23.77 44.90
C ILE A 113 17.47 -24.29 46.14
N ASN A 114 16.22 -24.65 45.98
CA ASN A 114 15.42 -25.22 47.07
C ASN A 114 16.00 -26.60 47.51
N SER A 115 16.52 -27.41 46.58
CA SER A 115 17.18 -28.68 46.90
C SER A 115 18.47 -28.43 47.72
N ILE A 116 19.32 -27.48 47.33
CA ILE A 116 20.53 -27.10 48.02
C ILE A 116 20.19 -26.64 49.47
N LYS A 117 19.19 -25.79 49.62
CA LYS A 117 18.70 -25.36 50.95
C LYS A 117 18.17 -26.50 51.81
N SER A 118 17.53 -27.49 51.20
CA SER A 118 17.01 -28.65 51.89
C SER A 118 18.10 -29.67 52.32
N VAL A 119 19.26 -29.70 51.59
CA VAL A 119 20.39 -30.53 51.97
C VAL A 119 21.01 -30.03 53.29
N TRP A 120 21.07 -28.72 53.51
CA TRP A 120 21.48 -28.15 54.82
C TRP A 120 20.46 -28.30 55.90
N GLY A 121 19.14 -28.37 55.58
CA GLY A 121 18.03 -28.69 56.50
C GLY A 121 17.70 -30.18 56.56
N GLY A 122 18.27 -30.98 55.69
CA GLY A 122 17.79 -32.34 55.34
C GLY A 122 18.44 -33.48 56.10
N LEU A 123 19.26 -33.24 57.13
CA LEU A 123 19.67 -34.32 58.01
C LEU A 123 18.47 -34.92 58.80
N VAL A 124 17.33 -34.23 58.76
CA VAL A 124 16.10 -34.64 59.42
C VAL A 124 15.10 -35.41 58.51
N ASN A 125 15.29 -35.33 57.17
CA ASN A 125 14.30 -35.88 56.24
C ASN A 125 14.78 -37.12 55.46
N TYR A 126 15.82 -37.78 55.94
CA TYR A 126 16.39 -39.00 55.29
C TYR A 126 15.46 -40.23 55.34
N PHE A 127 14.35 -40.12 56.05
CA PHE A 127 13.37 -41.16 56.26
C PHE A 127 12.02 -40.97 55.57
N LYS A 128 11.85 -39.97 54.72
CA LYS A 128 10.59 -39.79 53.94
C LYS A 128 10.79 -40.00 52.44
N ALA A 129 9.97 -40.89 51.95
CA ALA A 129 9.74 -41.38 50.60
C ALA A 129 10.37 -40.61 49.43
N LYS A 130 11.06 -41.39 48.57
CA LYS A 130 11.60 -41.04 47.27
C LYS A 130 10.56 -40.26 46.43
N PRO A 131 10.81 -39.02 45.99
CA PRO A 131 9.92 -38.34 45.07
C PRO A 131 9.93 -39.02 43.71
N GLU A 132 8.75 -39.30 43.15
CA GLU A 132 8.59 -39.77 41.79
C GLU A 132 9.23 -38.77 40.80
N PRO A 133 9.96 -39.31 39.75
CA PRO A 133 10.52 -38.45 38.72
C PRO A 133 9.38 -37.72 37.99
N PRO A 134 9.52 -36.42 37.68
CA PRO A 134 8.52 -35.69 36.93
C PRO A 134 8.32 -36.33 35.57
N LYS A 135 7.06 -36.59 35.21
CA LYS A 135 6.67 -37.09 33.88
C LYS A 135 7.19 -36.08 32.83
N PRO A 136 7.78 -36.57 31.72
CA PRO A 136 8.18 -35.66 30.63
C PRO A 136 6.94 -34.94 30.13
N VAL A 137 6.98 -33.60 30.17
CA VAL A 137 5.99 -32.74 29.54
C VAL A 137 6.07 -33.02 28.04
N PRO A 138 4.96 -33.27 27.35
CA PRO A 138 4.98 -33.39 25.90
C PRO A 138 5.63 -32.11 25.32
N LYS A 139 6.68 -32.27 24.53
CA LYS A 139 7.21 -31.19 23.70
C LYS A 139 6.13 -30.89 22.66
N ASP A 140 5.40 -29.81 22.86
CA ASP A 140 4.54 -29.28 21.83
C ASP A 140 5.38 -29.11 20.56
N GLN A 141 4.93 -29.75 19.49
CA GLN A 141 5.54 -29.57 18.18
C GLN A 141 5.48 -28.08 17.86
N PRO A 142 6.54 -27.50 17.28
CA PRO A 142 6.56 -26.10 16.95
C PRO A 142 5.51 -25.82 15.86
N THR A 143 4.32 -25.46 16.27
CA THR A 143 3.34 -24.88 15.35
C THR A 143 3.94 -23.57 14.86
N GLY A 144 4.20 -23.47 13.54
CA GLY A 144 4.66 -22.25 12.92
C GLY A 144 3.72 -21.08 13.22
N TYR A 145 4.20 -19.87 13.12
CA TYR A 145 3.33 -18.69 13.14
C TYR A 145 2.34 -18.80 11.97
N GLN A 146 1.07 -18.53 12.25
CA GLN A 146 0.03 -18.43 11.24
C GLN A 146 -0.54 -17.01 11.34
N ALA A 147 -0.26 -16.20 10.32
CA ALA A 147 -0.85 -14.89 10.21
C ALA A 147 -2.37 -14.97 10.08
N ASN A 148 -3.06 -13.88 10.39
CA ASN A 148 -4.51 -13.79 10.30
C ASN A 148 -4.99 -14.23 8.90
N SER A 149 -6.01 -15.07 8.84
CA SER A 149 -6.54 -15.62 7.58
C SER A 149 -7.05 -14.54 6.63
N LYS A 150 -7.56 -13.42 7.15
CA LYS A 150 -7.99 -12.29 6.33
C LYS A 150 -6.82 -11.64 5.62
N LEU A 151 -5.68 -11.47 6.32
CA LEU A 151 -4.47 -10.93 5.72
C LEU A 151 -3.92 -11.86 4.65
N GLN A 152 -3.85 -13.17 4.92
CA GLN A 152 -3.36 -14.16 3.96
C GLN A 152 -4.19 -14.18 2.68
N ASN A 153 -5.53 -14.15 2.81
CA ASN A 153 -6.43 -14.13 1.67
C ASN A 153 -6.26 -12.83 0.86
N ALA A 154 -6.27 -11.67 1.52
CA ALA A 154 -6.10 -10.40 0.87
C ALA A 154 -4.74 -10.28 0.16
N LEU A 155 -3.67 -10.78 0.79
CA LEU A 155 -2.33 -10.82 0.19
C LEU A 155 -2.28 -11.71 -1.06
N SER A 156 -2.92 -12.89 -1.00
CA SER A 156 -2.97 -13.81 -2.15
C SER A 156 -3.74 -13.20 -3.33
N ASP A 157 -4.86 -12.53 -3.06
CA ASP A 157 -5.68 -11.87 -4.07
C ASP A 157 -4.93 -10.71 -4.73
N SER A 158 -4.25 -9.87 -3.93
CA SER A 158 -3.44 -8.75 -4.44
C SER A 158 -2.26 -9.23 -5.28
N LYS A 159 -1.51 -10.25 -4.83
CA LYS A 159 -0.41 -10.84 -5.61
C LYS A 159 -0.86 -11.45 -6.92
N GLN A 160 -1.95 -12.19 -6.91
CA GLN A 160 -2.50 -12.78 -8.14
C GLN A 160 -2.88 -11.69 -9.16
N GLN A 161 -3.34 -10.55 -8.69
CA GLN A 161 -3.69 -9.43 -9.56
C GLN A 161 -2.43 -8.67 -10.05
N GLU A 162 -1.41 -8.52 -9.21
CA GLU A 162 -0.13 -7.94 -9.60
C GLU A 162 0.51 -8.75 -10.74
N ASP A 163 0.54 -10.09 -10.62
CA ASP A 163 1.03 -10.98 -11.68
C ASP A 163 0.26 -10.81 -12.99
N LYS A 164 -1.07 -10.68 -12.92
CA LYS A 164 -1.91 -10.45 -14.11
C LYS A 164 -1.65 -9.08 -14.74
N TYR A 165 -1.46 -8.05 -13.91
CA TYR A 165 -1.20 -6.70 -14.36
C TYR A 165 0.18 -6.59 -15.00
N GLU A 166 1.22 -7.16 -14.40
CA GLU A 166 2.56 -7.22 -15.00
C GLU A 166 2.57 -7.95 -16.35
N ALA A 167 1.78 -9.01 -16.48
CA ALA A 167 1.65 -9.75 -17.72
C ALA A 167 0.93 -8.95 -18.83
N SER A 168 -0.05 -8.11 -18.47
CA SER A 168 -0.86 -7.32 -19.41
C SER A 168 -0.22 -5.98 -19.78
N HIS A 169 0.67 -5.42 -18.94
CA HIS A 169 1.27 -4.09 -19.11
C HIS A 169 2.81 -4.10 -19.00
N PRO A 170 3.53 -4.82 -19.88
CA PRO A 170 5.00 -4.96 -19.78
C PRO A 170 5.76 -3.63 -19.93
N ASN A 171 5.12 -2.57 -20.44
CA ASN A 171 5.73 -1.26 -20.66
C ASN A 171 5.66 -0.32 -19.45
N LEU A 172 4.81 -0.58 -18.45
CA LEU A 172 4.73 0.24 -17.23
C LEU A 172 5.94 0.03 -16.31
N ARG A 173 6.60 -1.12 -16.40
CA ARG A 173 7.86 -1.41 -15.70
C ARG A 173 9.02 -0.48 -16.10
N LYS A 174 8.93 0.20 -17.25
CA LYS A 174 9.93 1.19 -17.72
C LYS A 174 9.72 2.59 -17.15
N LEU A 175 8.61 2.86 -16.50
CA LEU A 175 8.36 4.17 -15.86
C LEU A 175 9.08 4.34 -14.52
N ASP A 176 9.53 3.24 -13.90
CA ASP A 176 10.12 3.24 -12.55
C ASP A 176 11.59 3.73 -12.51
N THR A 177 12.24 3.94 -13.66
CA THR A 177 13.64 4.36 -13.70
C THR A 177 13.88 5.67 -14.45
N SER A 178 12.84 6.26 -15.04
CA SER A 178 12.98 7.49 -15.84
C SER A 178 12.01 8.54 -15.33
N GLY A 179 12.57 9.48 -14.57
CA GLY A 179 11.87 10.64 -14.06
C GLY A 179 10.95 11.29 -15.09
N PHE A 180 9.88 11.81 -14.61
CA PHE A 180 8.95 12.77 -15.19
C PHE A 180 9.45 13.37 -16.51
N GLY A 181 8.88 12.93 -17.65
CA GLY A 181 9.04 13.66 -18.89
C GLY A 181 9.55 12.89 -20.10
N ALA A 182 8.89 11.82 -20.52
CA ALA A 182 9.01 11.34 -21.89
C ALA A 182 7.65 10.84 -22.40
N SER A 183 6.76 11.78 -22.70
CA SER A 183 5.71 11.53 -23.69
C SER A 183 6.38 11.37 -25.03
N ALA A 184 6.59 10.14 -25.47
CA ALA A 184 6.92 9.88 -26.86
C ALA A 184 5.71 10.26 -27.71
N PRO A 185 5.84 11.15 -28.70
CA PRO A 185 4.75 11.42 -29.62
C PRO A 185 4.55 10.18 -30.50
N SER A 186 3.42 9.52 -30.31
CA SER A 186 2.94 8.57 -31.30
C SER A 186 2.62 9.35 -32.58
N ASN A 187 3.50 9.23 -33.54
CA ASN A 187 3.39 9.84 -34.85
C ASN A 187 2.44 8.98 -35.70
N ASP A 188 1.16 9.05 -35.40
CA ASP A 188 0.10 8.62 -36.28
C ASP A 188 -0.53 9.87 -36.89
N THR A 189 -0.04 10.22 -38.04
CA THR A 189 -0.64 11.22 -38.95
C THR A 189 -1.99 10.66 -39.45
N PRO A 190 -3.16 11.17 -39.00
CA PRO A 190 -4.40 10.80 -39.65
C PRO A 190 -4.48 11.59 -40.98
N SER A 191 -4.44 10.84 -42.05
CA SER A 191 -4.84 11.30 -43.38
C SER A 191 -6.23 11.95 -43.32
N SER A 192 -6.24 13.22 -43.60
CA SER A 192 -7.40 14.07 -43.79
C SER A 192 -8.40 13.49 -44.76
N GLN A 193 -9.61 13.11 -44.29
CA GLN A 193 -10.85 13.23 -45.09
C GLN A 193 -12.10 13.10 -44.19
N ASN A 194 -12.91 14.18 -44.24
CA ASN A 194 -14.31 14.32 -43.77
C ASN A 194 -14.61 14.26 -42.24
N GLY A 195 -14.76 15.44 -41.70
CA GLY A 195 -14.62 15.88 -40.31
C GLY A 195 -15.80 15.67 -39.36
N TYR A 196 -16.75 14.79 -39.44
CA TYR A 196 -17.81 14.67 -38.41
C TYR A 196 -18.03 13.27 -37.80
N PRO A 197 -17.85 12.16 -38.46
CA PRO A 197 -17.99 10.84 -37.82
C PRO A 197 -16.77 10.40 -37.00
N SER A 198 -15.56 10.97 -37.25
CA SER A 198 -14.33 10.56 -36.57
C SER A 198 -14.25 11.10 -35.12
N GLN A 199 -14.66 12.34 -34.87
CA GLN A 199 -14.66 12.96 -33.55
C GLN A 199 -15.58 12.25 -32.57
N ASN A 200 -16.79 11.86 -33.00
CA ASN A 200 -17.71 11.08 -32.18
C ASN A 200 -17.12 9.68 -31.85
N ARG A 201 -16.33 9.10 -32.74
CA ARG A 201 -15.64 7.82 -32.49
C ARG A 201 -14.53 7.97 -31.46
N HIS A 202 -13.74 9.03 -31.54
CA HIS A 202 -12.68 9.31 -30.55
C HIS A 202 -13.26 9.62 -29.17
N LEU A 203 -14.31 10.42 -29.11
CA LEU A 203 -15.00 10.72 -27.85
C LEU A 203 -15.59 9.47 -27.23
N LYS A 204 -16.26 8.62 -28.03
CA LYS A 204 -16.78 7.33 -27.56
C LYS A 204 -15.66 6.42 -27.06
N ALA A 205 -14.53 6.35 -27.77
CA ALA A 205 -13.37 5.57 -27.34
C ALA A 205 -12.75 6.12 -26.05
N ALA A 206 -12.70 7.45 -25.85
CA ALA A 206 -12.24 8.05 -24.63
C ALA A 206 -13.18 7.73 -23.45
N HIS A 207 -14.49 7.82 -23.63
CA HIS A 207 -15.47 7.41 -22.62
C HIS A 207 -15.30 5.94 -22.23
N GLN A 208 -15.18 5.05 -23.21
CA GLN A 208 -15.01 3.63 -22.95
C GLN A 208 -13.75 3.36 -22.14
N LYS A 209 -12.60 3.98 -22.50
CA LYS A 209 -11.37 3.87 -21.73
C LYS A 209 -11.52 4.41 -20.32
N LEU A 210 -12.25 5.50 -20.14
CA LEU A 210 -12.52 6.06 -18.82
C LEU A 210 -13.36 5.11 -17.97
N ASP A 211 -14.41 4.53 -18.56
CA ASP A 211 -15.27 3.56 -17.88
C ASP A 211 -14.47 2.31 -17.49
N ASP A 212 -13.66 1.76 -18.40
CA ASP A 212 -12.78 0.62 -18.12
C ASP A 212 -11.78 0.93 -16.97
N ASN A 213 -11.15 2.11 -17.01
CA ASN A 213 -10.24 2.55 -15.95
C ASN A 213 -10.96 2.74 -14.60
N LEU A 214 -12.19 3.25 -14.59
CA LEU A 214 -12.98 3.43 -13.36
C LEU A 214 -13.39 2.09 -12.77
N ASP A 215 -13.74 1.11 -13.60
CA ASP A 215 -14.04 -0.25 -13.16
C ASP A 215 -12.81 -0.91 -12.54
N ASP A 216 -11.64 -0.79 -13.19
CA ASP A 216 -10.38 -1.30 -12.65
C ASP A 216 -9.99 -0.61 -11.33
N MET A 217 -10.20 0.71 -11.22
CA MET A 217 -9.99 1.46 -9.98
C MET A 217 -10.94 0.99 -8.88
N SER A 218 -12.21 0.73 -9.18
CA SER A 218 -13.19 0.23 -8.22
C SER A 218 -12.78 -1.12 -7.65
N LEU A 219 -12.35 -2.02 -8.52
CA LEU A 219 -11.84 -3.35 -8.13
C LEU A 219 -10.55 -3.24 -7.30
N GLY A 220 -9.62 -2.41 -7.73
CA GLY A 220 -8.36 -2.18 -7.01
C GLY A 220 -8.58 -1.57 -5.61
N LEU A 221 -9.47 -0.57 -5.49
CA LEU A 221 -9.84 0.00 -4.19
C LEU A 221 -10.50 -1.04 -3.27
N SER A 222 -11.29 -1.96 -3.81
CA SER A 222 -11.89 -3.05 -3.03
C SER A 222 -10.82 -3.99 -2.48
N ARG A 223 -9.81 -4.36 -3.30
CA ARG A 223 -8.66 -5.18 -2.84
C ARG A 223 -7.83 -4.44 -1.80
N LEU A 224 -7.49 -3.17 -2.05
CA LEU A 224 -6.74 -2.34 -1.11
C LEU A 224 -7.45 -2.19 0.24
N LYS A 225 -8.78 -2.03 0.22
CA LYS A 225 -9.61 -2.06 1.43
C LYS A 225 -9.47 -3.39 2.18
N ASN A 226 -9.59 -4.51 1.48
CA ASN A 226 -9.47 -5.84 2.11
C ASN A 226 -8.07 -6.05 2.69
N LEU A 227 -7.04 -5.61 1.99
CA LEU A 227 -5.66 -5.64 2.46
C LEU A 227 -5.49 -4.79 3.72
N GLY A 228 -6.01 -3.56 3.73
CA GLY A 228 -5.98 -2.68 4.90
C GLY A 228 -6.69 -3.27 6.12
N LEU A 229 -7.86 -3.89 5.91
CA LEU A 229 -8.58 -4.59 7.00
C LEU A 229 -7.82 -5.84 7.47
N GLY A 230 -7.14 -6.54 6.57
CA GLY A 230 -6.27 -7.68 6.93
C GLY A 230 -5.08 -7.24 7.76
N LEU A 231 -4.39 -6.17 7.36
CA LEU A 231 -3.29 -5.56 8.10
C LEU A 231 -3.73 -5.13 9.50
N GLN A 232 -4.87 -4.46 9.61
CA GLN A 232 -5.41 -4.03 10.90
C GLN A 232 -5.64 -5.23 11.82
N CYS A 233 -6.32 -6.28 11.34
CA CYS A 233 -6.55 -7.48 12.16
C CYS A 233 -5.24 -8.13 12.61
N GLU A 234 -4.22 -8.16 11.77
CA GLU A 234 -2.91 -8.73 12.12
C GLU A 234 -2.17 -7.90 13.16
N ILE A 235 -2.24 -6.56 13.06
CA ILE A 235 -1.68 -5.64 14.06
C ILE A 235 -2.36 -5.84 15.39
N ASP A 236 -3.69 -5.90 15.43
CA ASP A 236 -4.46 -6.11 16.64
C ASP A 236 -4.09 -7.46 17.31
N ASP A 237 -3.93 -8.53 16.52
CA ASP A 237 -3.51 -9.84 17.01
C ASP A 237 -2.07 -9.80 17.59
N GLN A 238 -1.16 -9.08 16.94
CA GLN A 238 0.23 -8.91 17.40
C GLN A 238 0.32 -8.04 18.66
N ASP A 239 -0.51 -6.99 18.78
CA ASP A 239 -0.58 -6.16 20.00
C ASP A 239 -0.98 -7.00 21.20
N VAL A 240 -2.00 -7.86 21.07
CA VAL A 240 -2.39 -8.78 22.14
C VAL A 240 -1.25 -9.74 22.53
N ALA A 241 -0.51 -10.24 21.54
CA ALA A 241 0.63 -11.11 21.79
C ALA A 241 1.79 -10.37 22.47
N LEU A 242 2.04 -9.10 22.10
CA LEU A 242 3.04 -8.23 22.75
C LEU A 242 2.68 -7.96 24.20
N ASP A 243 1.44 -7.62 24.50
CA ASP A 243 0.97 -7.41 25.87
C ASP A 243 1.15 -8.66 26.73
N SER A 244 0.82 -9.84 26.16
CA SER A 244 1.06 -11.11 26.84
C SER A 244 2.55 -11.35 27.12
N LEU A 245 3.40 -11.05 26.12
CA LEU A 245 4.85 -11.19 26.25
C LEU A 245 5.43 -10.25 27.31
N LEU A 246 5.00 -8.99 27.33
CA LEU A 246 5.42 -8.00 28.34
C LEU A 246 5.07 -8.48 29.75
N ASN A 247 3.85 -8.96 29.96
CA ASN A 247 3.43 -9.51 31.26
C ASN A 247 4.27 -10.71 31.69
N LYS A 248 4.63 -11.61 30.74
CA LYS A 248 5.53 -12.74 31.00
C LYS A 248 6.94 -12.27 31.40
N VAL A 249 7.49 -11.26 30.68
CA VAL A 249 8.81 -10.71 30.95
C VAL A 249 8.85 -10.06 32.33
N ASP A 250 7.86 -9.23 32.69
CA ASP A 250 7.77 -8.59 34.01
C ASP A 250 7.70 -9.62 35.13
N SER A 251 6.88 -10.68 34.94
CA SER A 251 6.81 -11.80 35.89
C SER A 251 8.17 -12.49 36.05
N MET A 252 8.89 -12.70 34.94
CA MET A 252 10.20 -13.32 34.96
C MET A 252 11.25 -12.44 35.68
N ASP A 253 11.24 -11.12 35.44
CA ASP A 253 12.16 -10.21 36.09
C ASP A 253 12.00 -10.26 37.62
N GLY A 254 10.76 -10.23 38.12
CA GLY A 254 10.47 -10.40 39.54
C GLY A 254 11.00 -11.71 40.13
N ARG A 255 10.88 -12.82 39.36
CA ARG A 255 11.36 -14.17 39.76
C ARG A 255 12.88 -14.25 39.72
N ILE A 256 13.55 -13.69 38.70
CA ILE A 256 15.01 -13.60 38.63
C ILE A 256 15.55 -12.82 39.82
N GLY A 257 14.95 -11.65 40.11
CA GLY A 257 15.33 -10.84 41.27
C GLY A 257 15.16 -11.59 42.62
N SER A 258 14.10 -12.38 42.77
CA SER A 258 13.90 -13.21 43.98
C SER A 258 14.90 -14.35 44.06
N THR A 259 15.19 -15.02 42.93
CA THR A 259 16.15 -16.12 42.83
C THR A 259 17.58 -15.64 43.13
N ASN A 260 17.97 -14.48 42.58
CA ASN A 260 19.28 -13.86 42.86
C ASN A 260 19.43 -13.49 44.36
N ARG A 261 18.39 -12.96 45.00
CA ARG A 261 18.39 -12.71 46.44
C ARG A 261 18.51 -13.98 47.27
N GLN A 262 17.94 -15.08 46.82
CA GLN A 262 18.09 -16.38 47.46
C GLN A 262 19.49 -16.98 47.31
N LEU A 263 20.10 -16.83 46.14
CA LEU A 263 21.48 -17.25 45.88
C LEU A 263 22.51 -16.50 46.72
N LYS A 264 22.32 -15.19 46.95
CA LYS A 264 23.19 -14.38 47.80
C LYS A 264 23.09 -14.76 49.29
N LYS A 265 22.10 -15.53 49.68
CA LYS A 265 21.92 -15.98 51.09
C LYS A 265 22.37 -17.42 51.32
N LEU A 266 22.81 -18.10 50.29
CA LEU A 266 23.47 -19.41 50.33
C LEU A 266 24.96 -19.25 50.59
#